data_d63a5a047cb8bd45bf70be7a29e13656
#
_entry.id   d63a5a047cb8bd45bf70be7a29e13656
#
_cell.length_a   1.000
_cell.length_b   1.000
_cell.length_c   1.000
_cell.angle_alpha   90.00
_cell.angle_beta   90.00
_cell.angle_gamma   90.00
#
_symmetry.space_group_name_H-M   'P 1'
#
loop_
_entity.id
_entity.type
_entity.pdbx_description
1 polymer ?
#
loop_
_entity_poly.entity_id
_entity_poly.type
_entity_poly.pdbx_seq_one_letter_code
_entity_poly.pdbx_strand_id
1 'polypeptide(L)'
;MCKQLIAAIGVVIAVAIPHAQSRASGVPAPESVFGFAPGADYKLATYEQSIAYFKKLAAASRCIRLYEAGKTTQGRTMYFALISTPENLAKIDRYREIWQRLAHPQGLDETEAKKLAAEGKALVHIDGGLHATEVAGPQHTPLLAYDLLSRVTEPAVKAMLDNVVLMLWPTINPDGQQMVAEWYMRNVGTPYELSGLPRLYQEYVGHDNNRDAYMLNMIESRAIEHTWRQWEPQIVYVHHQSGPFPTRIWLPPFSEPVGVEAPPVIAREVNMLGMAMAKGLDEKGQPGATHMGTAFDAWYPGYIDYAPVFKNIAAYWTETALYQYATPHQYTIDEFPANVRDLRPQSLYSSPWPPGWWRLRDAVDYMETASLATIEFAAKYKDSLLLNRYRAGRDQIALGVKKPPYAYVVPQQQRDPVAAVELLRRLAFGGVRVSQLTGDTAIDGTSYPAGTWIVPTDQEFAAMAREVLDVQKYPDLRQFPGGPPERPYDAAGWTLPLQMGVDVIAIKTPLSVEARAGMKLLGPMPDPKVKPTPYTASSADAAPFDSVPGAGFDTEAGAAAIVPPPGRVTGTGPILWVDAAQNNSYRAINRAWKMGASVSYANGRYGLSTLSEAQQNELAS
;
A
#
# COMPACT_ATOMS: atom_id res chain seq x y z
N MET A 1 30.40 78.08 4.43
CA MET A 1 31.29 77.06 3.82
C MET A 1 30.65 75.67 4.06
N CYS A 2 29.91 75.22 3.04
CA CYS A 2 29.32 73.88 3.02
C CYS A 2 30.35 72.84 2.56
N LYS A 3 30.56 71.81 3.33
CA LYS A 3 31.24 70.59 2.86
C LYS A 3 30.18 69.48 2.66
N GLN A 4 29.95 69.13 1.42
CA GLN A 4 29.16 68.01 1.03
C GLN A 4 29.97 66.74 1.25
N LEU A 5 29.42 65.76 2.03
CA LEU A 5 29.90 64.38 2.10
C LEU A 5 29.15 63.55 1.04
N ILE A 6 29.87 63.04 0.08
CA ILE A 6 29.37 62.06 -0.90
C ILE A 6 29.61 60.66 -0.27
N ALA A 7 28.52 59.94 0.08
CA ALA A 7 28.57 58.56 0.47
C ALA A 7 28.47 57.68 -0.79
N ALA A 8 29.51 56.93 -1.09
CA ALA A 8 29.52 55.94 -2.15
C ALA A 8 28.88 54.63 -1.62
N ILE A 9 27.72 54.28 -2.15
CA ILE A 9 27.07 53.00 -1.89
C ILE A 9 27.68 51.96 -2.86
N GLY A 10 28.56 51.11 -2.34
CA GLY A 10 29.07 49.95 -3.07
C GLY A 10 28.01 48.82 -3.12
N VAL A 11 27.43 48.62 -4.28
CA VAL A 11 26.57 47.45 -4.53
C VAL A 11 27.49 46.26 -4.75
N VAL A 12 27.56 45.37 -3.76
CA VAL A 12 28.19 44.04 -3.93
C VAL A 12 27.20 43.14 -4.66
N ILE A 13 27.39 42.95 -5.94
CA ILE A 13 26.70 41.91 -6.72
C ILE A 13 27.37 40.56 -6.38
N ALA A 14 26.74 39.78 -5.50
CA ALA A 14 27.12 38.42 -5.31
C ALA A 14 26.70 37.62 -6.55
N VAL A 15 27.67 37.36 -7.44
CA VAL A 15 27.48 36.43 -8.55
C VAL A 15 27.45 35.02 -7.94
N ALA A 16 26.26 34.44 -7.79
CA ALA A 16 26.10 33.03 -7.52
C ALA A 16 26.63 32.25 -8.73
N ILE A 17 27.83 31.73 -8.61
CA ILE A 17 28.38 30.79 -9.61
C ILE A 17 27.57 29.49 -9.41
N PRO A 18 26.75 29.04 -10.37
CA PRO A 18 26.13 27.74 -10.27
C PRO A 18 27.27 26.71 -10.31
N HIS A 19 27.41 25.94 -9.24
CA HIS A 19 28.25 24.75 -9.28
C HIS A 19 27.63 23.83 -10.33
N ALA A 20 28.28 23.76 -11.49
CA ALA A 20 27.97 22.75 -12.50
C ALA A 20 28.36 21.39 -11.89
N GLN A 21 27.40 20.73 -11.28
CA GLN A 21 27.55 19.36 -10.79
C GLN A 21 27.88 18.48 -12.01
N SER A 22 28.96 17.70 -11.93
CA SER A 22 29.37 16.81 -13.01
C SER A 22 28.38 15.64 -13.10
N ARG A 23 27.41 15.76 -13.98
CA ARG A 23 26.47 14.67 -14.27
C ARG A 23 27.18 13.57 -15.05
N ALA A 24 26.87 12.29 -14.76
CA ALA A 24 27.39 11.17 -15.52
C ALA A 24 26.97 11.29 -16.99
N SER A 25 27.97 11.33 -17.89
CA SER A 25 27.70 11.43 -19.32
C SER A 25 26.99 10.17 -19.82
N GLY A 26 25.85 10.33 -20.49
CA GLY A 26 25.11 9.24 -21.14
C GLY A 26 23.78 8.85 -20.50
N VAL A 27 23.40 9.36 -19.32
CA VAL A 27 22.06 9.14 -18.76
C VAL A 27 21.07 10.07 -19.47
N PRO A 28 20.06 9.54 -20.19
CA PRO A 28 19.10 10.38 -20.91
C PRO A 28 18.17 11.13 -19.96
N ALA A 29 17.97 12.44 -20.20
CA ALA A 29 16.98 13.22 -19.46
C ALA A 29 15.55 12.85 -19.85
N PRO A 30 14.55 13.00 -18.95
CA PRO A 30 13.14 12.68 -19.22
C PRO A 30 12.59 13.36 -20.46
N GLU A 31 12.99 14.60 -20.71
CA GLU A 31 12.60 15.41 -21.88
C GLU A 31 12.91 14.71 -23.21
N SER A 32 13.93 13.84 -23.23
CA SER A 32 14.32 13.07 -24.43
C SER A 32 13.24 12.05 -24.88
N VAL A 33 12.25 11.78 -24.03
CA VAL A 33 11.12 10.89 -24.31
C VAL A 33 9.81 11.66 -24.25
N PHE A 34 9.61 12.52 -23.24
CA PHE A 34 8.37 13.25 -23.05
C PHE A 34 8.20 14.42 -24.02
N GLY A 35 9.31 15.01 -24.49
CA GLY A 35 9.30 16.25 -25.26
C GLY A 35 9.09 17.51 -24.41
N PHE A 36 9.02 17.37 -23.08
CA PHE A 36 8.88 18.45 -22.09
C PHE A 36 9.47 18.00 -20.76
N ALA A 37 9.82 18.97 -19.90
CA ALA A 37 10.33 18.69 -18.56
C ALA A 37 9.22 18.17 -17.63
N PRO A 38 9.48 17.17 -16.76
CA PRO A 38 8.53 16.78 -15.72
C PRO A 38 8.08 17.98 -14.89
N GLY A 39 6.78 18.13 -14.71
CA GLY A 39 6.18 19.27 -14.01
C GLY A 39 5.99 20.52 -14.86
N ALA A 40 6.23 20.49 -16.17
CA ALA A 40 5.96 21.63 -17.05
C ALA A 40 4.47 21.99 -17.06
N ASP A 41 4.18 23.29 -17.06
CA ASP A 41 2.81 23.81 -17.14
C ASP A 41 2.08 23.23 -18.35
N TYR A 42 0.84 22.83 -18.16
CA TYR A 42 -0.06 22.29 -19.19
C TYR A 42 0.45 21.01 -19.87
N LYS A 43 1.33 20.24 -19.19
CA LYS A 43 1.91 18.99 -19.72
C LYS A 43 1.83 17.87 -18.71
N LEU A 44 1.35 16.69 -19.15
CA LEU A 44 1.37 15.46 -18.40
C LEU A 44 1.93 14.32 -19.25
N ALA A 45 2.91 13.60 -18.72
CA ALA A 45 3.37 12.35 -19.31
C ALA A 45 2.40 11.21 -19.01
N THR A 46 2.08 10.41 -20.02
CA THR A 46 1.30 9.19 -19.88
C THR A 46 2.12 8.07 -19.23
N TYR A 47 1.44 7.01 -18.77
CA TYR A 47 2.12 5.82 -18.26
C TYR A 47 3.04 5.20 -19.33
N GLU A 48 2.58 5.10 -20.56
CA GLU A 48 3.37 4.54 -21.66
C GLU A 48 4.66 5.32 -21.92
N GLN A 49 4.59 6.67 -21.87
CA GLN A 49 5.78 7.52 -21.97
C GLN A 49 6.72 7.29 -20.77
N SER A 50 6.18 7.20 -19.55
CA SER A 50 6.97 6.92 -18.34
C SER A 50 7.72 5.59 -18.49
N ILE A 51 7.06 4.51 -18.90
CA ILE A 51 7.70 3.20 -19.07
C ILE A 51 8.72 3.20 -20.23
N ALA A 52 8.44 3.89 -21.33
CA ALA A 52 9.41 4.06 -22.41
C ALA A 52 10.69 4.74 -21.90
N TYR A 53 10.53 5.75 -21.02
CA TYR A 53 11.65 6.41 -20.38
C TYR A 53 12.43 5.49 -19.41
N PHE A 54 11.76 4.78 -18.53
CA PHE A 54 12.42 3.83 -17.60
C PHE A 54 13.17 2.71 -18.34
N LYS A 55 12.61 2.21 -19.44
CA LYS A 55 13.31 1.25 -20.32
C LYS A 55 14.58 1.85 -20.92
N LYS A 56 14.52 3.12 -21.34
CA LYS A 56 15.69 3.85 -21.86
C LYS A 56 16.75 4.07 -20.78
N LEU A 57 16.35 4.37 -19.54
CA LEU A 57 17.25 4.47 -18.39
C LEU A 57 17.94 3.13 -18.10
N ALA A 58 17.18 2.03 -18.09
CA ALA A 58 17.71 0.69 -17.82
C ALA A 58 18.69 0.22 -18.91
N ALA A 59 18.51 0.68 -20.15
CA ALA A 59 19.48 0.42 -21.22
C ALA A 59 20.74 1.28 -21.10
N ALA A 60 20.66 2.47 -20.49
CA ALA A 60 21.75 3.43 -20.39
C ALA A 60 22.59 3.29 -19.10
N SER A 61 22.11 2.65 -18.05
CA SER A 61 22.77 2.60 -16.74
C SER A 61 22.75 1.20 -16.13
N ARG A 62 23.86 0.80 -15.51
CA ARG A 62 23.97 -0.44 -14.73
C ARG A 62 23.45 -0.30 -13.30
N CYS A 63 23.08 0.92 -12.89
CA CYS A 63 22.56 1.23 -11.55
C CYS A 63 21.04 1.06 -11.45
N ILE A 64 20.37 0.60 -12.50
CA ILE A 64 18.92 0.37 -12.54
C ILE A 64 18.59 -0.97 -13.21
N ARG A 65 17.58 -1.67 -12.68
CA ARG A 65 16.97 -2.86 -13.29
C ARG A 65 15.47 -2.75 -13.21
N LEU A 66 14.76 -3.05 -14.30
CA LEU A 66 13.30 -3.10 -14.33
C LEU A 66 12.80 -4.51 -14.03
N TYR A 67 11.71 -4.57 -13.28
CA TYR A 67 10.97 -5.78 -12.95
C TYR A 67 9.50 -5.61 -13.28
N GLU A 68 8.86 -6.69 -13.68
CA GLU A 68 7.41 -6.75 -13.86
C GLU A 68 6.77 -7.19 -12.53
N ALA A 69 5.73 -6.48 -12.09
CA ALA A 69 4.96 -6.82 -10.88
C ALA A 69 3.69 -7.61 -11.21
N GLY A 70 3.13 -7.42 -12.42
CA GLY A 70 1.90 -8.05 -12.86
C GLY A 70 1.26 -7.27 -14.00
N LYS A 71 -0.04 -7.49 -14.19
CA LYS A 71 -0.87 -6.79 -15.18
C LYS A 71 -1.98 -6.01 -14.48
N THR A 72 -2.35 -4.87 -15.05
CA THR A 72 -3.54 -4.12 -14.64
C THR A 72 -4.81 -4.72 -15.22
N THR A 73 -5.94 -4.22 -14.76
CA THR A 73 -7.27 -4.53 -15.30
C THR A 73 -7.38 -4.31 -16.81
N GLN A 74 -6.72 -3.29 -17.37
CA GLN A 74 -6.68 -3.02 -18.81
C GLN A 74 -5.52 -3.74 -19.52
N GLY A 75 -4.82 -4.64 -18.84
CA GLY A 75 -3.76 -5.48 -19.42
C GLY A 75 -2.40 -4.80 -19.54
N ARG A 76 -2.20 -3.58 -19.00
CA ARG A 76 -0.89 -2.93 -18.96
C ARG A 76 0.02 -3.65 -17.99
N THR A 77 1.31 -3.78 -18.34
CA THR A 77 2.30 -4.32 -17.41
C THR A 77 2.62 -3.29 -16.34
N MET A 78 2.49 -3.67 -15.08
CA MET A 78 2.96 -2.89 -13.93
C MET A 78 4.46 -3.11 -13.78
N TYR A 79 5.25 -2.04 -13.77
CA TYR A 79 6.69 -2.08 -13.60
C TYR A 79 7.14 -1.37 -12.33
N PHE A 80 8.21 -1.89 -11.74
CA PHE A 80 9.03 -1.16 -10.79
C PHE A 80 10.50 -1.25 -11.17
N ALA A 81 11.29 -0.27 -10.76
CA ALA A 81 12.73 -0.24 -10.96
C ALA A 81 13.45 -0.48 -9.63
N LEU A 82 14.47 -1.34 -9.61
CA LEU A 82 15.45 -1.35 -8.54
C LEU A 82 16.63 -0.45 -8.93
N ILE A 83 16.87 0.57 -8.11
CA ILE A 83 17.98 1.53 -8.30
C ILE A 83 18.93 1.41 -7.12
N SER A 84 20.20 1.11 -7.40
CA SER A 84 21.30 1.01 -6.44
C SER A 84 22.64 0.99 -7.17
N THR A 85 23.74 0.79 -6.44
CA THR A 85 25.03 0.57 -7.10
C THR A 85 25.05 -0.75 -7.89
N PRO A 86 25.86 -0.87 -8.95
CA PRO A 86 25.99 -2.11 -9.72
C PRO A 86 26.37 -3.31 -8.84
N GLU A 87 27.21 -3.08 -7.82
CA GLU A 87 27.67 -4.07 -6.85
C GLU A 87 26.51 -4.60 -5.99
N ASN A 88 25.62 -3.70 -5.55
CA ASN A 88 24.42 -4.09 -4.81
C ASN A 88 23.43 -4.85 -5.70
N LEU A 89 23.18 -4.37 -6.90
CA LEU A 89 22.30 -5.05 -7.86
C LEU A 89 22.83 -6.42 -8.28
N ALA A 90 24.16 -6.62 -8.29
CA ALA A 90 24.75 -7.94 -8.55
C ALA A 90 24.49 -8.95 -7.41
N LYS A 91 24.25 -8.47 -6.18
CA LYS A 91 23.97 -9.28 -4.98
C LYS A 91 22.49 -9.26 -4.56
N ILE A 92 21.58 -8.85 -5.45
CA ILE A 92 20.19 -8.59 -5.09
C ILE A 92 19.48 -9.82 -4.51
N ASP A 93 19.76 -11.02 -5.01
CA ASP A 93 19.19 -12.25 -4.50
C ASP A 93 19.60 -12.48 -3.04
N ARG A 94 20.87 -12.20 -2.69
CA ARG A 94 21.35 -12.29 -1.30
C ARG A 94 20.66 -11.28 -0.39
N TYR A 95 20.48 -10.05 -0.83
CA TYR A 95 19.75 -9.05 -0.02
C TYR A 95 18.29 -9.42 0.14
N ARG A 96 17.65 -9.98 -0.88
CA ARG A 96 16.28 -10.49 -0.78
C ARG A 96 16.17 -11.62 0.24
N GLU A 97 17.13 -12.57 0.27
CA GLU A 97 17.20 -13.59 1.32
C GLU A 97 17.27 -12.97 2.72
N ILE A 98 18.07 -11.91 2.90
CA ILE A 98 18.20 -11.20 4.17
C ILE A 98 16.87 -10.53 4.55
N TRP A 99 16.22 -9.84 3.63
CA TRP A 99 14.93 -9.18 3.87
C TRP A 99 13.86 -10.18 4.27
N GLN A 100 13.74 -11.29 3.54
CA GLN A 100 12.82 -12.37 3.86
C GLN A 100 13.13 -12.96 5.24
N ARG A 101 14.39 -13.23 5.55
CA ARG A 101 14.78 -13.84 6.82
C ARG A 101 14.51 -12.93 8.02
N LEU A 102 14.70 -11.61 7.87
CA LEU A 102 14.40 -10.64 8.93
C LEU A 102 12.91 -10.37 9.08
N ALA A 103 12.13 -10.45 8.00
CA ALA A 103 10.68 -10.31 8.04
C ALA A 103 9.99 -11.52 8.67
N HIS A 104 10.57 -12.74 8.53
CA HIS A 104 10.04 -14.00 9.06
C HIS A 104 10.99 -14.56 10.14
N PRO A 105 10.94 -14.04 11.38
CA PRO A 105 11.97 -14.24 12.39
C PRO A 105 11.90 -15.58 13.14
N GLN A 106 11.00 -16.51 12.81
CA GLN A 106 10.91 -17.80 13.49
C GLN A 106 12.25 -18.51 13.52
N GLY A 107 12.70 -18.90 14.72
CA GLY A 107 13.96 -19.60 14.92
C GLY A 107 15.21 -18.77 14.60
N LEU A 108 15.10 -17.44 14.44
CA LEU A 108 16.23 -16.52 14.27
C LEU A 108 16.54 -15.86 15.60
N ASP A 109 17.78 -16.00 16.08
CA ASP A 109 18.24 -15.27 17.26
C ASP A 109 18.70 -13.83 16.92
N GLU A 110 18.79 -12.98 17.95
CA GLU A 110 19.15 -11.58 17.75
C GLU A 110 20.61 -11.39 17.31
N THR A 111 21.50 -12.33 17.63
CA THR A 111 22.92 -12.25 17.22
C THR A 111 23.04 -12.44 15.72
N GLU A 112 22.36 -13.44 15.18
CA GLU A 112 22.32 -13.69 13.75
C GLU A 112 21.55 -12.59 13.01
N ALA A 113 20.44 -12.10 13.58
CA ALA A 113 19.69 -10.98 13.01
C ALA A 113 20.57 -9.71 12.89
N LYS A 114 21.42 -9.40 13.88
CA LYS A 114 22.37 -8.29 13.82
C LYS A 114 23.40 -8.47 12.69
N LYS A 115 23.90 -9.69 12.47
CA LYS A 115 24.82 -9.97 11.35
C LYS A 115 24.14 -9.76 10.00
N LEU A 116 22.91 -10.27 9.85
CA LEU A 116 22.12 -10.08 8.64
C LEU A 116 21.82 -8.59 8.38
N ALA A 117 21.45 -7.83 9.41
CA ALA A 117 21.21 -6.39 9.31
C ALA A 117 22.47 -5.62 8.90
N ALA A 118 23.63 -5.95 9.45
CA ALA A 118 24.90 -5.32 9.09
C ALA A 118 25.30 -5.61 7.62
N GLU A 119 25.08 -6.85 7.14
CA GLU A 119 25.35 -7.26 5.74
C GLU A 119 24.34 -6.63 4.78
N GLY A 120 23.07 -6.57 5.14
CA GLY A 120 21.95 -6.17 4.31
C GLY A 120 22.01 -4.72 3.84
N LYS A 121 21.11 -4.38 2.93
CA LYS A 121 20.80 -3.01 2.48
C LYS A 121 19.35 -2.71 2.79
N ALA A 122 19.01 -1.45 3.08
CA ALA A 122 17.59 -1.09 3.25
C ALA A 122 16.88 -1.14 1.89
N LEU A 123 15.75 -1.82 1.82
CA LEU A 123 14.85 -1.77 0.67
C LEU A 123 13.79 -0.71 0.93
N VAL A 124 13.77 0.31 0.08
CA VAL A 124 12.84 1.44 0.17
C VAL A 124 11.93 1.44 -1.04
N HIS A 125 10.64 1.25 -0.83
CA HIS A 125 9.62 1.45 -1.85
C HIS A 125 9.23 2.93 -1.87
N ILE A 126 9.27 3.54 -3.05
CA ILE A 126 8.69 4.85 -3.36
C ILE A 126 7.89 4.71 -4.65
N ASP A 127 6.71 5.32 -4.71
CA ASP A 127 5.87 5.27 -5.90
C ASP A 127 5.30 6.63 -6.29
N GLY A 128 4.74 6.69 -7.50
CA GLY A 128 4.07 7.87 -8.04
C GLY A 128 2.60 7.99 -7.63
N GLY A 129 2.15 7.27 -6.59
CA GLY A 129 0.77 7.32 -6.11
C GLY A 129 -0.20 6.44 -6.89
N LEU A 130 -1.45 6.38 -6.39
CA LEU A 130 -2.53 5.54 -6.92
C LEU A 130 -3.78 6.33 -7.33
N HIS A 131 -4.01 7.51 -6.76
CA HIS A 131 -5.10 8.38 -7.19
C HIS A 131 -4.70 9.10 -8.48
N ALA A 132 -5.28 8.72 -9.58
CA ALA A 132 -4.81 9.15 -10.91
C ALA A 132 -4.92 10.64 -11.17
N THR A 133 -5.80 11.35 -10.47
CA THR A 133 -5.96 12.82 -10.54
C THR A 133 -4.89 13.58 -9.76
N GLU A 134 -4.10 12.89 -8.94
CA GLU A 134 -2.97 13.41 -8.17
C GLU A 134 -1.69 13.31 -9.02
N VAL A 135 -1.61 14.16 -10.03
CA VAL A 135 -0.72 13.99 -11.18
C VAL A 135 0.75 14.23 -10.92
N ALA A 136 1.15 14.86 -9.80
CA ALA A 136 2.56 15.19 -9.55
C ALA A 136 3.41 13.94 -9.27
N GLY A 137 2.88 12.95 -8.56
CA GLY A 137 3.60 11.72 -8.24
C GLY A 137 4.16 11.00 -9.48
N PRO A 138 3.34 10.66 -10.50
CA PRO A 138 3.82 10.05 -11.72
C PRO A 138 4.78 10.91 -12.56
N GLN A 139 4.77 12.23 -12.37
CA GLN A 139 5.74 13.13 -13.02
C GLN A 139 7.04 13.23 -12.22
N HIS A 140 6.99 13.05 -10.90
CA HIS A 140 8.17 13.09 -10.02
C HIS A 140 9.06 11.86 -10.21
N THR A 141 8.52 10.64 -10.33
CA THR A 141 9.32 9.41 -10.36
C THR A 141 10.34 9.32 -11.52
N PRO A 142 10.05 9.78 -12.75
CA PRO A 142 11.07 9.88 -13.81
C PRO A 142 12.19 10.87 -13.48
N LEU A 143 11.85 12.00 -12.83
CA LEU A 143 12.82 13.01 -12.42
C LEU A 143 13.75 12.47 -11.33
N LEU A 144 13.20 11.86 -10.28
CA LEU A 144 13.96 11.21 -9.20
C LEU A 144 14.92 10.15 -9.75
N ALA A 145 14.45 9.29 -10.66
CA ALA A 145 15.30 8.29 -11.29
C ALA A 145 16.44 8.93 -12.07
N TYR A 146 16.17 9.97 -12.85
CA TYR A 146 17.18 10.73 -13.59
C TYR A 146 18.20 11.38 -12.66
N ASP A 147 17.74 12.07 -11.62
CA ASP A 147 18.61 12.77 -10.67
C ASP A 147 19.57 11.81 -9.98
N LEU A 148 19.09 10.70 -9.45
CA LEU A 148 19.92 9.66 -8.82
C LEU A 148 20.93 9.06 -9.80
N LEU A 149 20.51 8.68 -11.01
CA LEU A 149 21.35 8.00 -11.97
C LEU A 149 22.38 8.93 -12.64
N SER A 150 22.01 10.19 -12.90
CA SER A 150 22.93 11.18 -13.48
C SER A 150 23.99 11.66 -12.49
N ARG A 151 23.73 11.55 -11.18
CA ARG A 151 24.59 11.97 -10.09
C ARG A 151 25.20 10.83 -9.29
N VAL A 152 25.13 9.60 -9.80
CA VAL A 152 25.59 8.38 -9.09
C VAL A 152 27.07 8.42 -8.65
N THR A 153 27.89 9.25 -9.30
CA THR A 153 29.30 9.45 -8.93
C THR A 153 29.52 10.51 -7.85
N GLU A 154 28.51 11.30 -7.53
CA GLU A 154 28.59 12.28 -6.45
C GLU A 154 28.66 11.56 -5.09
N PRO A 155 29.56 11.96 -4.17
CA PRO A 155 29.76 11.26 -2.90
C PRO A 155 28.48 11.06 -2.08
N ALA A 156 27.59 12.07 -2.04
CA ALA A 156 26.34 11.99 -1.29
C ALA A 156 25.36 10.97 -1.89
N VAL A 157 25.14 11.01 -3.22
CA VAL A 157 24.27 10.05 -3.92
C VAL A 157 24.83 8.64 -3.85
N LYS A 158 26.16 8.51 -4.03
CA LYS A 158 26.84 7.21 -3.88
C LYS A 158 26.68 6.62 -2.48
N ALA A 159 26.84 7.44 -1.43
CA ALA A 159 26.67 7.00 -0.04
C ALA A 159 25.25 6.51 0.26
N MET A 160 24.23 7.15 -0.32
CA MET A 160 22.85 6.67 -0.26
C MET A 160 22.70 5.31 -0.97
N LEU A 161 23.12 5.21 -2.22
CA LEU A 161 22.95 4.00 -3.03
C LEU A 161 23.84 2.82 -2.59
N ASP A 162 24.95 3.08 -1.89
CA ASP A 162 25.77 2.03 -1.25
C ASP A 162 25.00 1.30 -0.12
N ASN A 163 24.03 1.96 0.51
CA ASN A 163 23.30 1.44 1.67
C ASN A 163 21.82 1.13 1.41
N VAL A 164 21.28 1.59 0.29
CA VAL A 164 19.86 1.46 -0.08
C VAL A 164 19.71 0.77 -1.43
N VAL A 165 18.69 -0.06 -1.53
CA VAL A 165 18.09 -0.46 -2.79
C VAL A 165 16.74 0.26 -2.87
N LEU A 166 16.60 1.18 -3.80
CA LEU A 166 15.34 1.88 -4.06
C LEU A 166 14.48 1.02 -4.98
N MET A 167 13.27 0.68 -4.55
CA MET A 167 12.20 0.09 -5.35
C MET A 167 11.28 1.21 -5.79
N LEU A 168 11.53 1.77 -6.97
CA LEU A 168 10.79 2.92 -7.51
C LEU A 168 9.73 2.45 -8.49
N TRP A 169 8.47 2.75 -8.18
CA TRP A 169 7.35 2.50 -9.08
C TRP A 169 6.99 3.79 -9.81
N PRO A 170 6.92 3.80 -11.15
CA PRO A 170 6.46 4.98 -11.89
C PRO A 170 5.10 5.48 -11.42
N THR A 171 4.20 4.57 -11.15
CA THR A 171 2.92 4.69 -10.45
C THR A 171 2.44 3.30 -10.06
N ILE A 172 1.59 3.19 -9.07
CA ILE A 172 0.90 1.94 -8.72
C ILE A 172 -0.53 1.87 -9.32
N ASN A 173 -0.91 2.87 -10.14
CA ASN A 173 -2.14 2.90 -10.94
C ASN A 173 -1.84 3.27 -12.41
N PRO A 174 -1.28 2.36 -13.21
CA PRO A 174 -0.94 2.62 -14.61
C PRO A 174 -2.12 3.05 -15.48
N ASP A 175 -3.27 2.39 -15.33
CA ASP A 175 -4.47 2.67 -16.11
C ASP A 175 -5.01 4.07 -15.81
N GLY A 176 -5.05 4.43 -14.53
CA GLY A 176 -5.47 5.74 -14.10
C GLY A 176 -4.56 6.86 -14.61
N GLN A 177 -3.23 6.70 -14.48
CA GLN A 177 -2.28 7.69 -15.03
C GLN A 177 -2.49 7.89 -16.53
N GLN A 178 -2.63 6.81 -17.29
CA GLN A 178 -2.87 6.88 -18.73
C GLN A 178 -4.15 7.67 -19.05
N MET A 179 -5.26 7.30 -18.39
CA MET A 179 -6.57 7.92 -18.63
C MET A 179 -6.57 9.42 -18.30
N VAL A 180 -6.02 9.79 -17.15
CA VAL A 180 -6.04 11.20 -16.70
C VAL A 180 -5.11 12.06 -17.55
N ALA A 181 -3.90 11.57 -17.87
CA ALA A 181 -2.97 12.31 -18.71
C ALA A 181 -3.56 12.55 -20.10
N GLU A 182 -4.14 11.54 -20.74
CA GLU A 182 -4.80 11.69 -22.06
C GLU A 182 -6.00 12.63 -21.99
N TRP A 183 -6.82 12.54 -20.93
CA TRP A 183 -7.97 13.42 -20.74
C TRP A 183 -7.56 14.88 -20.62
N TYR A 184 -6.62 15.18 -19.72
CA TYR A 184 -6.13 16.53 -19.52
C TYR A 184 -5.47 17.10 -20.79
N MET A 185 -4.54 16.36 -21.40
CA MET A 185 -3.81 16.82 -22.59
C MET A 185 -4.73 17.10 -23.79
N ARG A 186 -5.87 16.41 -23.90
CA ARG A 186 -6.89 16.67 -24.91
C ARG A 186 -7.66 17.97 -24.66
N ASN A 187 -7.83 18.33 -23.38
CA ASN A 187 -8.67 19.45 -22.98
C ASN A 187 -7.91 20.75 -22.67
N VAL A 188 -6.57 20.74 -22.67
CA VAL A 188 -5.75 21.94 -22.48
C VAL A 188 -6.15 23.02 -23.46
N GLY A 189 -6.37 24.25 -22.95
CA GLY A 189 -6.81 25.41 -23.73
C GLY A 189 -8.28 25.40 -24.17
N THR A 190 -9.07 24.45 -23.67
CA THR A 190 -10.52 24.38 -23.91
C THR A 190 -11.29 24.75 -22.64
N PRO A 191 -12.62 25.01 -22.71
CA PRO A 191 -13.44 25.21 -21.51
C PRO A 191 -13.50 24.00 -20.56
N TYR A 192 -13.00 22.84 -20.97
CA TYR A 192 -13.00 21.59 -20.21
C TYR A 192 -11.64 21.28 -19.56
N GLU A 193 -10.65 22.17 -19.65
CA GLU A 193 -9.29 21.97 -19.13
C GLU A 193 -9.28 21.50 -17.67
N LEU A 194 -10.12 22.10 -16.83
CA LEU A 194 -10.21 21.78 -15.40
C LEU A 194 -11.33 20.79 -15.07
N SER A 195 -11.96 20.18 -16.07
CA SER A 195 -13.05 19.24 -15.83
C SER A 195 -12.52 17.89 -15.34
N GLY A 196 -13.29 17.24 -14.44
CA GLY A 196 -12.99 15.91 -13.95
C GLY A 196 -13.04 14.82 -15.03
N LEU A 197 -12.30 13.75 -14.83
CA LEU A 197 -12.38 12.56 -15.67
C LEU A 197 -13.83 12.03 -15.67
N PRO A 198 -14.45 11.76 -16.84
CA PRO A 198 -15.88 11.41 -16.92
C PRO A 198 -16.18 9.94 -16.53
N ARG A 199 -15.20 9.19 -16.09
CA ARG A 199 -15.34 7.80 -15.61
C ARG A 199 -14.39 7.52 -14.45
N LEU A 200 -14.68 6.48 -13.69
CA LEU A 200 -13.84 6.06 -12.56
C LEU A 200 -12.54 5.41 -13.08
N TYR A 201 -11.39 5.81 -12.52
CA TYR A 201 -10.10 5.17 -12.83
C TYR A 201 -9.85 3.88 -12.04
N GLN A 202 -10.62 3.61 -11.00
CA GLN A 202 -10.67 2.35 -10.27
C GLN A 202 -11.66 1.33 -10.87
N GLU A 203 -12.18 1.61 -12.06
CA GLU A 203 -12.99 0.74 -12.90
C GLU A 203 -14.19 0.11 -12.16
N TYR A 204 -14.12 -1.19 -11.87
CA TYR A 204 -15.23 -2.03 -11.43
C TYR A 204 -15.42 -2.12 -9.91
N VAL A 205 -14.43 -1.73 -9.08
CA VAL A 205 -14.55 -1.93 -7.62
C VAL A 205 -15.56 -1.00 -6.96
N GLY A 206 -15.83 0.16 -7.54
CA GLY A 206 -16.86 1.08 -7.05
C GLY A 206 -16.50 1.78 -5.73
N HIS A 207 -15.29 1.60 -5.22
CA HIS A 207 -14.75 2.31 -4.07
C HIS A 207 -13.36 2.87 -4.40
N ASP A 208 -12.84 3.74 -3.54
CA ASP A 208 -11.51 4.27 -3.66
C ASP A 208 -10.45 3.16 -3.67
N ASN A 209 -9.50 3.19 -4.60
CA ASN A 209 -8.44 2.19 -4.70
C ASN A 209 -7.46 2.24 -3.51
N ASN A 210 -7.40 3.34 -2.75
CA ASN A 210 -6.69 3.42 -1.48
C ASN A 210 -7.56 2.98 -0.28
N ARG A 211 -8.55 2.13 -0.49
CA ARG A 211 -9.34 1.46 0.55
C ARG A 211 -9.34 -0.06 0.40
N ASP A 212 -8.44 -0.57 -0.46
CA ASP A 212 -8.44 -1.98 -0.91
C ASP A 212 -7.33 -2.84 -0.27
N ALA A 213 -6.47 -2.27 0.59
CA ALA A 213 -5.25 -2.95 1.05
C ALA A 213 -5.47 -4.27 1.82
N TYR A 214 -6.56 -4.43 2.58
CA TYR A 214 -6.91 -5.70 3.20
C TYR A 214 -7.98 -6.48 2.42
N MET A 215 -8.76 -5.78 1.60
CA MET A 215 -9.81 -6.40 0.78
C MET A 215 -9.25 -7.11 -0.43
N LEU A 216 -8.20 -6.56 -1.06
CA LEU A 216 -7.53 -7.13 -2.23
C LEU A 216 -8.52 -7.45 -3.38
N ASN A 217 -9.49 -6.57 -3.61
CA ASN A 217 -10.49 -6.74 -4.67
C ASN A 217 -9.91 -6.39 -6.03
N MET A 218 -8.97 -5.43 -6.09
CA MET A 218 -8.32 -5.01 -7.32
C MET A 218 -7.13 -5.91 -7.66
N ILE A 219 -6.95 -6.18 -8.93
CA ILE A 219 -5.78 -6.91 -9.46
C ILE A 219 -4.49 -6.14 -9.12
N GLU A 220 -4.52 -4.82 -9.22
CA GLU A 220 -3.39 -3.94 -8.91
C GLU A 220 -2.99 -4.05 -7.44
N SER A 221 -3.94 -4.07 -6.51
CA SER A 221 -3.68 -4.27 -5.07
C SER A 221 -3.03 -5.62 -4.80
N ARG A 222 -3.48 -6.68 -5.50
CA ARG A 222 -2.87 -8.01 -5.41
C ARG A 222 -1.45 -8.04 -5.97
N ALA A 223 -1.20 -7.40 -7.10
CA ALA A 223 0.14 -7.33 -7.70
C ALA A 223 1.13 -6.61 -6.77
N ILE A 224 0.70 -5.55 -6.11
CA ILE A 224 1.50 -4.79 -5.15
C ILE A 224 1.77 -5.64 -3.89
N GLU A 225 0.73 -6.22 -3.28
CA GLU A 225 0.88 -7.06 -2.09
C GLU A 225 1.77 -8.28 -2.36
N HIS A 226 1.57 -8.96 -3.49
CA HIS A 226 2.41 -10.07 -3.94
C HIS A 226 3.89 -9.65 -4.07
N THR A 227 4.14 -8.49 -4.66
CA THR A 227 5.50 -7.95 -4.77
C THR A 227 6.09 -7.67 -3.39
N TRP A 228 5.33 -7.05 -2.49
CA TRP A 228 5.82 -6.79 -1.13
C TRP A 228 6.13 -8.09 -0.36
N ARG A 229 5.31 -9.14 -0.50
CA ARG A 229 5.60 -10.44 0.14
C ARG A 229 6.85 -11.12 -0.42
N GLN A 230 7.21 -10.84 -1.66
CA GLN A 230 8.43 -11.39 -2.27
C GLN A 230 9.70 -10.60 -1.93
N TRP A 231 9.57 -9.31 -1.65
CA TRP A 231 10.70 -8.41 -1.47
C TRP A 231 10.85 -7.90 -0.02
N GLU A 232 9.81 -7.87 0.77
CA GLU A 232 9.78 -7.46 2.19
C GLU A 232 10.47 -6.11 2.45
N PRO A 233 9.99 -4.98 1.89
CA PRO A 233 10.60 -3.67 2.09
C PRO A 233 10.61 -3.25 3.57
N GLN A 234 11.56 -2.39 3.96
CA GLN A 234 11.61 -1.79 5.28
C GLN A 234 10.81 -0.50 5.34
N ILE A 235 10.75 0.23 4.20
CA ILE A 235 9.98 1.47 4.07
C ILE A 235 9.07 1.34 2.85
N VAL A 236 7.82 1.80 3.01
CA VAL A 236 6.86 2.04 1.92
C VAL A 236 6.41 3.49 2.00
N TYR A 237 6.70 4.26 0.98
CA TYR A 237 6.32 5.65 0.85
C TYR A 237 5.47 5.86 -0.39
N VAL A 238 4.23 6.28 -0.19
CA VAL A 238 3.24 6.56 -1.24
C VAL A 238 3.02 8.07 -1.34
N HIS A 239 3.08 8.61 -2.54
CA HIS A 239 2.82 10.01 -2.79
C HIS A 239 1.34 10.27 -3.06
N HIS A 240 0.78 11.26 -2.34
CA HIS A 240 -0.55 11.78 -2.58
C HIS A 240 -0.54 13.29 -2.82
N GLN A 241 -1.63 13.78 -3.40
CA GLN A 241 -1.93 15.20 -3.51
C GLN A 241 -3.36 15.46 -3.05
N SER A 242 -3.52 16.50 -2.24
CA SER A 242 -4.82 17.00 -1.83
C SER A 242 -4.83 18.53 -1.79
N GLY A 243 -5.85 19.11 -1.24
CA GLY A 243 -5.98 20.54 -1.03
C GLY A 243 -5.75 20.98 0.41
N PRO A 244 -4.77 20.44 1.19
CA PRO A 244 -4.48 21.01 2.50
C PRO A 244 -4.00 22.45 2.28
N PHE A 245 -4.70 23.40 2.88
CA PHE A 245 -4.44 24.80 2.62
C PHE A 245 -4.30 25.56 3.93
N PRO A 246 -3.25 26.32 4.17
CA PRO A 246 -2.19 26.79 3.24
C PRO A 246 -0.98 25.86 3.14
N THR A 247 -1.04 24.66 3.66
CA THR A 247 0.02 23.65 3.60
C THR A 247 0.43 23.38 2.15
N ARG A 248 1.72 23.22 1.89
CA ARG A 248 2.21 22.80 0.57
C ARG A 248 2.58 21.33 0.53
N ILE A 249 2.93 20.75 1.69
CA ILE A 249 3.05 19.32 1.89
C ILE A 249 2.73 18.97 3.34
N TRP A 250 1.84 18.00 3.53
CA TRP A 250 1.58 17.39 4.81
C TRP A 250 2.40 16.11 4.95
N LEU A 251 2.99 15.90 6.13
CA LEU A 251 3.96 14.86 6.44
C LEU A 251 3.61 14.17 7.76
N PRO A 252 3.97 12.89 7.98
CA PRO A 252 3.94 12.31 9.33
C PRO A 252 4.71 13.18 10.34
N PRO A 253 4.35 13.17 11.65
CA PRO A 253 3.34 12.33 12.32
C PRO A 253 1.92 12.56 11.88
N PHE A 254 1.15 11.46 11.87
CA PHE A 254 -0.28 11.46 11.58
C PHE A 254 -1.09 12.15 12.69
N SER A 255 -2.31 12.55 12.37
CA SER A 255 -3.31 12.96 13.36
C SER A 255 -3.81 11.75 14.15
N GLU A 256 -4.43 12.02 15.32
CA GLU A 256 -5.09 10.96 16.08
C GLU A 256 -6.44 10.56 15.43
N PRO A 257 -6.85 9.27 15.56
CA PRO A 257 -6.13 8.21 16.25
C PRO A 257 -5.19 7.44 15.33
N VAL A 258 -4.33 6.62 15.94
CA VAL A 258 -3.48 5.66 15.21
C VAL A 258 -3.93 4.23 15.49
N GLY A 259 -3.68 3.31 14.56
CA GLY A 259 -4.01 1.90 14.71
C GLY A 259 -3.37 1.29 15.96
N VAL A 260 -4.20 0.67 16.82
CA VAL A 260 -3.75 0.19 18.15
C VAL A 260 -2.78 -1.00 18.07
N GLU A 261 -2.81 -1.74 16.98
CA GLU A 261 -1.92 -2.89 16.76
C GLU A 261 -0.61 -2.50 16.05
N ALA A 262 -0.44 -1.23 15.69
CA ALA A 262 0.80 -0.75 15.07
C ALA A 262 2.00 -0.94 16.00
N PRO A 263 3.08 -1.65 15.60
CA PRO A 263 4.24 -1.84 16.45
C PRO A 263 4.90 -0.49 16.80
N PRO A 264 5.12 -0.18 18.08
CA PRO A 264 5.59 1.15 18.51
C PRO A 264 6.91 1.59 17.86
N VAL A 265 7.84 0.67 17.61
CA VAL A 265 9.12 1.00 16.95
C VAL A 265 8.91 1.42 15.50
N ILE A 266 8.00 0.78 14.79
CA ILE A 266 7.66 1.09 13.40
C ILE A 266 6.96 2.46 13.32
N ALA A 267 5.98 2.72 14.20
CA ALA A 267 5.34 4.03 14.29
C ALA A 267 6.35 5.17 14.57
N ARG A 268 7.38 4.91 15.39
CA ARG A 268 8.46 5.89 15.63
C ARG A 268 9.34 6.13 14.41
N GLU A 269 9.63 5.10 13.63
CA GLU A 269 10.37 5.24 12.36
C GLU A 269 9.60 6.10 11.36
N VAL A 270 8.28 5.92 11.25
CA VAL A 270 7.40 6.77 10.43
C VAL A 270 7.47 8.24 10.88
N ASN A 271 7.37 8.50 12.18
CA ASN A 271 7.44 9.87 12.70
C ASN A 271 8.81 10.52 12.43
N MET A 272 9.90 9.76 12.56
CA MET A 272 11.25 10.25 12.26
C MET A 272 11.43 10.57 10.78
N LEU A 273 10.84 9.75 9.89
CA LEU A 273 10.84 10.00 8.44
C LEU A 273 10.15 11.31 8.09
N GLY A 274 8.98 11.59 8.68
CA GLY A 274 8.27 12.86 8.49
C GLY A 274 9.11 14.07 8.89
N MET A 275 9.79 14.00 10.04
CA MET A 275 10.67 15.09 10.48
C MET A 275 11.93 15.24 9.61
N ALA A 276 12.46 14.14 9.10
CA ALA A 276 13.59 14.19 8.15
C ALA A 276 13.20 14.87 6.84
N MET A 277 12.01 14.57 6.32
CA MET A 277 11.47 15.23 5.13
C MET A 277 11.26 16.73 5.34
N ALA A 278 10.62 17.13 6.46
CA ALA A 278 10.42 18.53 6.78
C ALA A 278 11.74 19.31 6.86
N LYS A 279 12.77 18.72 7.51
CA LYS A 279 14.12 19.29 7.53
C LYS A 279 14.69 19.47 6.13
N GLY A 280 14.58 18.43 5.27
CA GLY A 280 15.09 18.51 3.89
C GLY A 280 14.41 19.59 3.05
N LEU A 281 13.10 19.81 3.26
CA LEU A 281 12.34 20.88 2.61
C LEU A 281 12.83 22.26 3.07
N ASP A 282 12.99 22.48 4.38
CA ASP A 282 13.50 23.75 4.92
C ASP A 282 14.92 24.04 4.43
N GLU A 283 15.80 23.04 4.36
CA GLU A 283 17.17 23.20 3.83
C GLU A 283 17.21 23.61 2.35
N LYS A 284 16.18 23.25 1.57
CA LYS A 284 16.02 23.66 0.19
C LYS A 284 15.21 24.95 0.01
N GLY A 285 14.75 25.57 1.11
CA GLY A 285 13.93 26.78 1.05
C GLY A 285 12.54 26.53 0.48
N GLN A 286 11.98 25.34 0.70
CA GLN A 286 10.64 24.90 0.29
C GLN A 286 9.67 24.99 1.49
N PRO A 287 9.03 26.15 1.77
CA PRO A 287 8.18 26.34 2.93
C PRO A 287 6.82 25.64 2.77
N GLY A 288 6.08 25.50 3.87
CA GLY A 288 4.72 24.97 3.85
C GLY A 288 4.59 23.50 4.28
N ALA A 289 5.62 22.92 4.90
CA ALA A 289 5.56 21.60 5.48
C ALA A 289 4.80 21.63 6.82
N THR A 290 3.79 20.74 6.97
CA THR A 290 3.00 20.59 8.20
C THR A 290 2.91 19.14 8.64
N HIS A 291 2.58 18.95 9.91
CA HIS A 291 2.36 17.64 10.53
C HIS A 291 1.08 17.69 11.34
N MET A 292 0.44 16.55 11.59
CA MET A 292 -0.75 16.48 12.44
C MET A 292 -1.79 17.58 12.07
N GLY A 293 -2.69 17.94 12.94
CA GLY A 293 -3.55 19.13 12.82
C GLY A 293 -4.49 19.17 11.59
N THR A 294 -4.48 18.14 10.77
CA THR A 294 -5.42 17.89 9.66
C THR A 294 -6.23 16.64 9.95
N ALA A 295 -7.11 16.27 9.04
CA ALA A 295 -7.93 15.08 9.20
C ALA A 295 -7.21 13.75 8.87
N PHE A 296 -5.93 13.77 8.46
CA PHE A 296 -5.20 12.56 8.04
C PHE A 296 -4.76 11.72 9.23
N ASP A 297 -5.63 10.81 9.68
CA ASP A 297 -5.31 9.83 10.73
C ASP A 297 -4.70 8.55 10.17
N ALA A 298 -4.07 7.76 11.04
CA ALA A 298 -3.47 6.47 10.74
C ALA A 298 -4.24 5.33 11.43
N TRP A 299 -5.57 5.36 11.35
CA TRP A 299 -6.45 4.42 12.01
C TRP A 299 -6.85 3.24 11.11
N TYR A 300 -7.23 3.50 9.86
CA TYR A 300 -7.86 2.53 8.97
C TYR A 300 -6.84 1.67 8.20
N PRO A 301 -6.86 0.30 8.30
CA PRO A 301 -5.92 -0.58 7.62
C PRO A 301 -6.24 -0.79 6.12
N GLY A 302 -7.22 -0.11 5.56
CA GLY A 302 -7.57 -0.19 4.14
C GLY A 302 -6.67 0.65 3.25
N TYR A 303 -5.90 1.58 3.82
CA TYR A 303 -4.93 2.38 3.06
C TYR A 303 -3.73 1.52 2.66
N ILE A 304 -3.39 1.52 1.37
CA ILE A 304 -2.24 0.78 0.85
C ILE A 304 -0.92 1.30 1.43
N ASP A 305 -0.90 2.56 1.78
CA ASP A 305 0.23 3.29 2.36
C ASP A 305 0.32 3.19 3.90
N TYR A 306 -0.64 2.52 4.55
CA TYR A 306 -0.60 2.31 6.00
C TYR A 306 -0.78 0.85 6.43
N ALA A 307 -1.53 0.04 5.71
CA ALA A 307 -1.70 -1.39 6.01
C ALA A 307 -0.38 -2.15 6.27
N PRO A 308 0.73 -1.84 5.55
CA PRO A 308 2.00 -2.52 5.80
C PRO A 308 2.59 -2.29 7.19
N VAL A 309 2.16 -1.25 7.94
CA VAL A 309 2.57 -1.02 9.34
C VAL A 309 2.21 -2.23 10.21
N PHE A 310 1.01 -2.80 10.02
CA PHE A 310 0.56 -4.01 10.73
C PHE A 310 1.29 -5.29 10.30
N LYS A 311 2.17 -5.18 9.30
CA LYS A 311 3.10 -6.20 8.83
C LYS A 311 4.56 -5.80 9.10
N ASN A 312 4.78 -4.93 10.08
CA ASN A 312 6.08 -4.47 10.58
C ASN A 312 6.91 -3.67 9.55
N ILE A 313 6.30 -2.93 8.63
CA ILE A 313 6.95 -2.06 7.66
C ILE A 313 6.71 -0.60 8.05
N ALA A 314 7.72 0.27 7.98
CA ALA A 314 7.53 1.71 8.13
C ALA A 314 6.84 2.27 6.87
N ALA A 315 5.50 2.23 6.87
CA ALA A 315 4.68 2.65 5.75
C ALA A 315 3.95 3.96 6.07
N TYR A 316 3.92 4.86 5.10
CA TYR A 316 3.30 6.18 5.25
C TYR A 316 3.07 6.85 3.89
N TRP A 317 2.29 7.93 3.93
CA TRP A 317 2.07 8.81 2.79
C TRP A 317 2.35 10.27 3.15
N THR A 318 2.39 11.09 2.12
CA THR A 318 2.41 12.55 2.22
C THR A 318 1.35 13.15 1.31
N GLU A 319 0.84 14.33 1.69
CA GLU A 319 -0.15 15.07 0.92
C GLU A 319 0.45 16.36 0.39
N THR A 320 0.93 16.32 -0.84
CA THR A 320 1.46 17.52 -1.51
C THR A 320 0.30 18.34 -2.08
N ALA A 321 0.38 19.66 -1.98
CA ALA A 321 -0.68 20.53 -2.43
C ALA A 321 -0.99 20.34 -3.92
N LEU A 322 -2.28 20.24 -4.23
CA LEU A 322 -2.84 20.16 -5.59
C LEU A 322 -3.63 21.43 -5.88
N TYR A 323 -3.48 22.01 -7.08
CA TYR A 323 -4.52 22.87 -7.65
C TYR A 323 -5.41 22.02 -8.56
N GLN A 324 -5.12 22.02 -9.87
CA GLN A 324 -5.82 21.12 -10.80
C GLN A 324 -4.87 20.67 -11.91
N TYR A 325 -4.58 19.40 -11.97
CA TYR A 325 -3.70 18.79 -12.97
C TYR A 325 -2.37 19.54 -13.13
N ALA A 326 -2.02 19.93 -14.36
CA ALA A 326 -0.81 20.70 -14.67
C ALA A 326 -1.08 22.18 -14.96
N THR A 327 -2.26 22.68 -14.57
CA THR A 327 -2.62 24.10 -14.73
C THR A 327 -2.05 24.91 -13.56
N PRO A 328 -1.23 25.95 -13.82
CA PRO A 328 -0.67 26.78 -12.75
C PRO A 328 -1.73 27.69 -12.12
N HIS A 329 -1.57 28.00 -10.83
CA HIS A 329 -2.44 28.93 -10.11
C HIS A 329 -1.63 29.91 -9.27
N GLN A 330 -2.04 31.17 -9.23
CA GLN A 330 -1.46 32.20 -8.36
C GLN A 330 -2.39 32.46 -7.19
N TYR A 331 -1.98 32.02 -6.01
CA TYR A 331 -2.73 32.25 -4.78
C TYR A 331 -2.49 33.64 -4.21
N THR A 332 -3.56 34.22 -3.66
CA THR A 332 -3.51 35.46 -2.86
C THR A 332 -3.86 35.16 -1.41
N ILE A 333 -3.54 36.03 -0.47
CA ILE A 333 -3.86 35.85 0.95
C ILE A 333 -5.37 35.75 1.21
N ASP A 334 -6.18 36.39 0.34
CA ASP A 334 -7.64 36.39 0.48
C ASP A 334 -8.27 35.03 0.17
N GLU A 335 -7.60 34.21 -0.61
CA GLU A 335 -8.02 32.82 -0.87
C GLU A 335 -7.74 31.89 0.33
N PHE A 336 -6.91 32.31 1.29
CA PHE A 336 -6.66 31.54 2.51
C PHE A 336 -7.87 31.62 3.41
N PRO A 337 -8.34 30.51 4.01
CA PRO A 337 -9.33 30.53 5.07
C PRO A 337 -8.92 31.48 6.20
N ALA A 338 -9.86 32.24 6.74
CA ALA A 338 -9.57 33.32 7.69
C ALA A 338 -8.77 32.85 8.93
N ASN A 339 -9.01 31.63 9.37
CA ASN A 339 -8.34 31.01 10.52
C ASN A 339 -6.88 30.58 10.26
N VAL A 340 -6.42 30.60 9.01
CA VAL A 340 -5.05 30.18 8.62
C VAL A 340 -4.29 31.28 7.83
N ARG A 341 -4.77 32.52 7.87
CA ARG A 341 -4.07 33.68 7.29
C ARG A 341 -2.89 34.19 8.13
N ASP A 342 -2.77 33.68 9.36
CA ASP A 342 -1.64 33.99 10.23
C ASP A 342 -0.42 33.16 9.83
N LEU A 343 0.51 33.80 9.13
CA LEU A 343 1.73 33.17 8.62
C LEU A 343 2.90 33.21 9.61
N ARG A 344 2.62 33.33 10.91
CA ARG A 344 3.67 33.21 11.93
C ARG A 344 4.13 31.76 12.07
N PRO A 345 5.42 31.51 12.27
CA PRO A 345 5.93 30.16 12.55
C PRO A 345 5.24 29.52 13.76
N GLN A 346 4.90 28.23 13.64
CA GLN A 346 4.32 27.39 14.70
C GLN A 346 5.14 26.12 14.84
N SER A 347 5.02 25.42 15.98
CA SER A 347 5.84 24.22 16.29
C SER A 347 5.82 23.13 15.20
N LEU A 348 4.66 22.90 14.57
CA LEU A 348 4.49 21.90 13.51
C LEU A 348 4.26 22.55 12.14
N TYR A 349 4.51 23.86 12.02
CA TYR A 349 4.47 24.63 10.78
C TYR A 349 5.53 25.75 10.88
N SER A 350 6.80 25.34 10.89
CA SER A 350 7.94 26.23 11.20
C SER A 350 8.23 27.26 10.12
N SER A 351 7.96 26.93 8.86
CA SER A 351 8.16 27.77 7.67
C SER A 351 6.86 27.89 6.88
N PRO A 352 5.93 28.79 7.26
CA PRO A 352 4.68 28.98 6.56
C PRO A 352 4.88 29.43 5.10
N TRP A 353 4.08 28.83 4.21
CA TRP A 353 4.13 29.20 2.80
C TRP A 353 3.45 30.56 2.56
N PRO A 354 4.16 31.53 1.97
CA PRO A 354 3.54 32.80 1.58
C PRO A 354 2.69 32.63 0.32
N PRO A 355 1.64 33.44 0.12
CA PRO A 355 0.91 33.46 -1.14
C PRO A 355 1.82 33.61 -2.34
N GLY A 356 1.44 33.01 -3.47
CA GLY A 356 2.26 33.06 -4.68
C GLY A 356 1.81 32.03 -5.72
N TRP A 357 2.65 31.85 -6.73
CA TRP A 357 2.43 30.82 -7.72
C TRP A 357 2.58 29.42 -7.13
N TRP A 358 1.67 28.52 -7.54
CA TRP A 358 1.77 27.09 -7.34
C TRP A 358 1.60 26.38 -8.68
N ARG A 359 2.62 25.67 -9.06
CA ARG A 359 2.70 24.96 -10.34
C ARG A 359 2.86 23.46 -10.10
N LEU A 360 2.60 22.66 -11.11
CA LEU A 360 2.91 21.24 -11.05
C LEU A 360 4.40 21.00 -10.76
N ARG A 361 5.29 21.84 -11.29
CA ARG A 361 6.74 21.75 -11.02
C ARG A 361 7.06 21.93 -9.55
N ASP A 362 6.41 22.84 -8.86
CA ASP A 362 6.62 23.04 -7.42
C ASP A 362 6.25 21.75 -6.65
N ALA A 363 5.09 21.15 -6.96
CA ALA A 363 4.68 19.89 -6.34
C ALA A 363 5.67 18.75 -6.61
N VAL A 364 6.17 18.62 -7.85
CA VAL A 364 7.18 17.64 -8.24
C VAL A 364 8.49 17.85 -7.46
N ASP A 365 8.95 19.09 -7.30
CA ASP A 365 10.17 19.43 -6.56
C ASP A 365 10.05 19.13 -5.05
N TYR A 366 8.86 19.35 -4.45
CA TYR A 366 8.59 18.99 -3.06
C TYR A 366 8.59 17.48 -2.86
N MET A 367 7.96 16.73 -3.77
CA MET A 367 7.97 15.25 -3.74
C MET A 367 9.38 14.69 -3.92
N GLU A 368 10.19 15.28 -4.81
CA GLU A 368 11.58 14.87 -5.01
C GLU A 368 12.41 15.08 -3.74
N THR A 369 12.26 16.23 -3.09
CA THR A 369 12.94 16.52 -1.82
C THR A 369 12.55 15.53 -0.73
N ALA A 370 11.26 15.24 -0.56
CA ALA A 370 10.77 14.28 0.40
C ALA A 370 11.29 12.86 0.12
N SER A 371 11.33 12.46 -1.16
CA SER A 371 11.86 11.17 -1.60
C SER A 371 13.36 11.05 -1.32
N LEU A 372 14.15 12.07 -1.63
CA LEU A 372 15.59 12.08 -1.34
C LEU A 372 15.86 12.04 0.17
N ALA A 373 15.12 12.79 0.98
CA ALA A 373 15.22 12.76 2.43
C ALA A 373 14.88 11.36 3.01
N THR A 374 13.91 10.68 2.43
CA THR A 374 13.57 9.27 2.78
C THR A 374 14.73 8.32 2.47
N ILE A 375 15.33 8.43 1.28
CA ILE A 375 16.47 7.59 0.88
C ILE A 375 17.69 7.86 1.76
N GLU A 376 17.97 9.13 2.07
CA GLU A 376 19.07 9.53 2.96
C GLU A 376 18.85 8.99 4.38
N PHE A 377 17.63 9.11 4.92
CA PHE A 377 17.25 8.54 6.21
C PHE A 377 17.48 7.03 6.22
N ALA A 378 17.01 6.33 5.19
CA ALA A 378 17.17 4.89 5.08
C ALA A 378 18.64 4.48 5.00
N ALA A 379 19.47 5.23 4.27
CA ALA A 379 20.91 4.98 4.21
C ALA A 379 21.60 5.15 5.56
N LYS A 380 21.23 6.20 6.29
CA LYS A 380 21.79 6.51 7.62
C LYS A 380 21.38 5.49 8.69
N TYR A 381 20.14 5.04 8.66
CA TYR A 381 19.57 4.14 9.68
C TYR A 381 19.40 2.70 9.18
N LYS A 382 20.09 2.30 8.12
CA LYS A 382 19.99 1.00 7.47
C LYS A 382 19.96 -0.18 8.45
N ASP A 383 20.97 -0.28 9.32
CA ASP A 383 21.09 -1.39 10.27
C ASP A 383 19.93 -1.43 11.27
N SER A 384 19.48 -0.26 11.70
CA SER A 384 18.35 -0.11 12.63
C SER A 384 17.03 -0.54 11.96
N LEU A 385 16.75 -0.06 10.75
CA LEU A 385 15.56 -0.42 10.00
C LEU A 385 15.45 -1.93 9.77
N LEU A 386 16.54 -2.56 9.33
CA LEU A 386 16.60 -4.01 9.13
C LEU A 386 16.41 -4.78 10.43
N LEU A 387 17.09 -4.37 11.51
CA LEU A 387 16.99 -5.04 12.81
C LEU A 387 15.62 -4.82 13.46
N ASN A 388 15.01 -3.65 13.30
CA ASN A 388 13.68 -3.35 13.86
C ASN A 388 12.56 -4.11 13.13
N ARG A 389 12.72 -4.39 11.84
CA ARG A 389 11.86 -5.32 11.11
C ARG A 389 11.81 -6.70 11.79
N TYR A 390 12.99 -7.25 12.13
CA TYR A 390 13.13 -8.49 12.89
C TYR A 390 12.50 -8.39 14.29
N ARG A 391 12.83 -7.33 15.03
CA ARG A 391 12.37 -7.14 16.40
C ARG A 391 10.85 -7.01 16.49
N ALA A 392 10.25 -6.21 15.62
CA ALA A 392 8.80 -6.06 15.56
C ALA A 392 8.10 -7.41 15.31
N GLY A 393 8.58 -8.20 14.33
CA GLY A 393 8.04 -9.54 14.08
C GLY A 393 8.21 -10.51 15.25
N ARG A 394 9.39 -10.55 15.87
CA ARG A 394 9.67 -11.34 17.07
C ARG A 394 8.74 -10.94 18.24
N ASP A 395 8.54 -9.65 18.44
CA ASP A 395 7.72 -9.13 19.52
C ASP A 395 6.24 -9.44 19.30
N GLN A 396 5.75 -9.44 18.05
CA GLN A 396 4.39 -9.92 17.70
C GLN A 396 4.23 -11.42 18.02
N ILE A 397 5.20 -12.25 17.64
CA ILE A 397 5.19 -13.68 18.01
C ILE A 397 5.13 -13.85 19.52
N ALA A 398 5.98 -13.15 20.26
CA ALA A 398 6.02 -13.21 21.74
C ALA A 398 4.72 -12.69 22.37
N LEU A 399 4.09 -11.67 21.79
CA LEU A 399 2.79 -11.16 22.24
C LEU A 399 1.71 -12.22 22.10
N GLY A 400 1.63 -12.90 20.95
CA GLY A 400 0.66 -13.97 20.68
C GLY A 400 0.80 -15.19 21.60
N VAL A 401 2.00 -15.43 22.16
CA VAL A 401 2.21 -16.45 23.19
C VAL A 401 1.72 -16.01 24.58
N LYS A 402 1.78 -14.68 24.87
CA LYS A 402 1.59 -14.14 26.23
C LYS A 402 0.21 -13.54 26.49
N LYS A 403 -0.50 -13.08 25.46
CA LYS A 403 -1.75 -12.33 25.60
C LYS A 403 -2.83 -12.82 24.63
N PRO A 404 -4.10 -12.89 25.09
CA PRO A 404 -5.22 -13.15 24.19
C PRO A 404 -5.44 -11.98 23.19
N PRO A 405 -6.09 -12.30 22.06
CA PRO A 405 -6.47 -13.63 21.61
C PRO A 405 -5.23 -14.45 21.21
N TYR A 406 -5.21 -15.72 21.62
CA TYR A 406 -4.10 -16.65 21.29
C TYR A 406 -4.23 -17.26 19.89
N ALA A 407 -5.43 -17.27 19.37
CA ALA A 407 -5.79 -17.66 18.00
C ALA A 407 -7.20 -17.15 17.67
N TYR A 408 -7.54 -17.22 16.38
CA TYR A 408 -8.92 -17.12 15.90
C TYR A 408 -9.31 -18.47 15.30
N VAL A 409 -10.46 -18.99 15.73
CA VAL A 409 -11.06 -20.20 15.20
C VAL A 409 -12.14 -19.82 14.20
N VAL A 410 -12.10 -20.39 13.01
CA VAL A 410 -13.12 -20.22 11.97
C VAL A 410 -13.72 -21.59 11.66
N PRO A 411 -14.91 -21.92 12.19
CA PRO A 411 -15.58 -23.19 11.93
C PRO A 411 -15.91 -23.33 10.43
N GLN A 412 -15.89 -24.55 9.92
CA GLN A 412 -16.35 -24.80 8.55
C GLN A 412 -17.86 -24.63 8.37
N GLN A 413 -18.62 -24.87 9.45
CA GLN A 413 -20.06 -24.62 9.44
C GLN A 413 -20.32 -23.12 9.59
N GLN A 414 -20.56 -22.47 8.49
CA GLN A 414 -20.84 -21.04 8.35
C GLN A 414 -22.21 -20.83 7.70
N ARG A 415 -22.78 -19.64 7.86
CA ARG A 415 -23.94 -19.21 7.07
C ARG A 415 -23.63 -19.26 5.58
N ASP A 416 -22.44 -18.80 5.18
CA ASP A 416 -21.86 -18.93 3.86
C ASP A 416 -20.41 -19.43 3.97
N PRO A 417 -20.15 -20.75 3.77
CA PRO A 417 -18.79 -21.29 3.86
C PRO A 417 -17.80 -20.65 2.90
N VAL A 418 -18.28 -20.16 1.76
CA VAL A 418 -17.43 -19.49 0.75
C VAL A 418 -16.96 -18.13 1.26
N ALA A 419 -17.78 -17.38 1.97
CA ALA A 419 -17.37 -16.12 2.57
C ALA A 419 -16.23 -16.32 3.59
N ALA A 420 -16.24 -17.41 4.37
CA ALA A 420 -15.13 -17.75 5.27
C ALA A 420 -13.83 -18.06 4.50
N VAL A 421 -13.92 -18.79 3.39
CA VAL A 421 -12.78 -19.05 2.50
C VAL A 421 -12.23 -17.75 1.92
N GLU A 422 -13.11 -16.87 1.44
CA GLU A 422 -12.72 -15.55 0.91
C GLU A 422 -11.99 -14.70 1.96
N LEU A 423 -12.48 -14.68 3.19
CA LEU A 423 -11.83 -13.97 4.30
C LEU A 423 -10.43 -14.52 4.56
N LEU A 424 -10.32 -15.84 4.75
CA LEU A 424 -9.06 -16.50 5.09
C LEU A 424 -8.02 -16.43 3.96
N ARG A 425 -8.46 -16.49 2.70
CA ARG A 425 -7.57 -16.36 1.53
C ARG A 425 -6.96 -14.96 1.43
N ARG A 426 -7.70 -13.91 1.76
CA ARG A 426 -7.18 -12.54 1.83
C ARG A 426 -6.08 -12.41 2.89
N LEU A 427 -6.32 -12.96 4.08
CA LEU A 427 -5.32 -13.00 5.14
C LEU A 427 -4.06 -13.77 4.69
N ALA A 428 -4.24 -14.96 4.13
CA ALA A 428 -3.13 -15.81 3.69
C ALA A 428 -2.33 -15.18 2.55
N PHE A 429 -3.00 -14.55 1.57
CA PHE A 429 -2.36 -13.82 0.49
C PHE A 429 -1.51 -12.64 1.01
N GLY A 430 -2.00 -11.97 2.06
CA GLY A 430 -1.27 -10.91 2.77
C GLY A 430 -0.18 -11.42 3.73
N GLY A 431 0.10 -12.74 3.75
CA GLY A 431 1.19 -13.35 4.53
C GLY A 431 0.80 -13.79 5.94
N VAL A 432 -0.47 -13.66 6.37
CA VAL A 432 -0.95 -14.20 7.63
C VAL A 432 -1.09 -15.73 7.52
N ARG A 433 -0.44 -16.47 8.41
CA ARG A 433 -0.50 -17.94 8.38
C ARG A 433 -1.82 -18.47 8.89
N VAL A 434 -2.41 -19.38 8.14
CA VAL A 434 -3.64 -20.10 8.46
C VAL A 434 -3.30 -21.60 8.61
N SER A 435 -3.83 -22.22 9.64
CA SER A 435 -3.74 -23.66 9.87
C SER A 435 -5.12 -24.29 9.84
N GLN A 436 -5.18 -25.63 9.73
CA GLN A 436 -6.41 -26.39 9.77
C GLN A 436 -6.27 -27.56 10.75
N LEU A 437 -7.33 -27.86 11.52
CA LEU A 437 -7.35 -29.01 12.41
C LEU A 437 -7.39 -30.29 11.60
N THR A 438 -6.55 -31.28 11.98
CA THR A 438 -6.48 -32.61 11.34
C THR A 438 -7.40 -33.64 12.00
N GLY A 439 -7.90 -33.36 13.19
CA GLY A 439 -8.82 -34.15 13.97
C GLY A 439 -9.66 -33.30 14.91
N ASP A 440 -10.67 -33.90 15.54
CA ASP A 440 -11.50 -33.24 16.55
C ASP A 440 -10.61 -32.78 17.71
N THR A 441 -10.69 -31.51 18.04
CA THR A 441 -9.76 -30.86 18.98
C THR A 441 -10.51 -29.95 19.94
N ALA A 442 -10.23 -30.08 21.23
CA ALA A 442 -10.76 -29.16 22.25
C ALA A 442 -9.89 -27.88 22.33
N ILE A 443 -10.52 -26.72 22.16
CA ILE A 443 -9.87 -25.41 22.28
C ILE A 443 -10.80 -24.51 23.12
N ASP A 444 -10.27 -23.89 24.17
CA ASP A 444 -11.01 -22.99 25.06
C ASP A 444 -12.33 -23.58 25.59
N GLY A 445 -12.30 -24.89 25.95
CA GLY A 445 -13.44 -25.64 26.48
C GLY A 445 -14.47 -26.08 25.43
N THR A 446 -14.29 -25.75 24.15
CA THR A 446 -15.17 -26.16 23.04
C THR A 446 -14.48 -27.18 22.14
N SER A 447 -15.19 -28.24 21.73
CA SER A 447 -14.69 -29.21 20.75
C SER A 447 -14.97 -28.73 19.34
N TYR A 448 -13.93 -28.63 18.52
CA TYR A 448 -14.01 -28.26 17.11
C TYR A 448 -13.67 -29.46 16.24
N PRO A 449 -14.44 -29.72 15.18
CA PRO A 449 -14.20 -30.87 14.30
C PRO A 449 -12.96 -30.68 13.42
N ALA A 450 -12.46 -31.81 12.89
CA ALA A 450 -11.46 -31.79 11.82
C ALA A 450 -11.90 -30.89 10.68
N GLY A 451 -10.95 -30.19 10.05
CA GLY A 451 -11.21 -29.24 8.97
C GLY A 451 -11.45 -27.79 9.44
N THR A 452 -11.68 -27.54 10.73
CA THR A 452 -11.80 -26.18 11.28
C THR A 452 -10.52 -25.40 11.05
N TRP A 453 -10.64 -24.14 10.57
CA TRP A 453 -9.48 -23.28 10.36
C TRP A 453 -9.08 -22.54 11.63
N ILE A 454 -7.78 -22.34 11.79
CA ILE A 454 -7.16 -21.63 12.91
C ILE A 454 -6.19 -20.59 12.38
N VAL A 455 -6.29 -19.36 12.89
CA VAL A 455 -5.31 -18.31 12.68
C VAL A 455 -4.60 -18.06 14.01
N PRO A 456 -3.42 -18.66 14.26
CA PRO A 456 -2.66 -18.42 15.49
C PRO A 456 -2.13 -16.98 15.53
N THR A 457 -2.04 -16.40 16.72
CA THR A 457 -1.50 -15.02 16.88
C THR A 457 -0.02 -15.00 17.24
N ASP A 458 0.61 -16.15 17.48
CA ASP A 458 2.06 -16.27 17.66
C ASP A 458 2.78 -16.34 16.30
N GLN A 459 2.54 -15.34 15.50
CA GLN A 459 3.14 -15.15 14.18
C GLN A 459 3.50 -13.67 13.93
N GLU A 460 4.41 -13.43 12.99
CA GLU A 460 5.01 -12.11 12.75
C GLU A 460 4.04 -11.03 12.26
N PHE A 461 2.95 -11.44 11.57
CA PHE A 461 1.91 -10.52 11.05
C PHE A 461 0.60 -10.62 11.84
N ALA A 462 0.70 -11.00 13.12
CA ALA A 462 -0.45 -11.10 14.03
C ALA A 462 -1.17 -9.76 14.21
N ALA A 463 -0.46 -8.63 14.15
CA ALA A 463 -1.08 -7.31 14.19
C ALA A 463 -2.11 -7.13 13.07
N MET A 464 -1.78 -7.52 11.84
CA MET A 464 -2.73 -7.47 10.71
C MET A 464 -3.93 -8.39 10.93
N ALA A 465 -3.72 -9.58 11.47
CA ALA A 465 -4.82 -10.49 11.78
C ALA A 465 -5.77 -9.89 12.83
N ARG A 466 -5.24 -9.27 13.90
CA ARG A 466 -6.05 -8.59 14.92
C ARG A 466 -6.80 -7.41 14.35
N GLU A 467 -6.13 -6.55 13.57
CA GLU A 467 -6.75 -5.35 12.97
C GLU A 467 -7.98 -5.69 12.13
N VAL A 468 -7.98 -6.79 11.38
CA VAL A 468 -9.09 -7.12 10.51
C VAL A 468 -10.12 -8.09 11.11
N LEU A 469 -9.76 -8.87 12.14
CA LEU A 469 -10.65 -9.85 12.76
C LEU A 469 -11.33 -9.36 14.04
N ASP A 470 -10.68 -8.50 14.82
CA ASP A 470 -11.27 -7.95 16.06
C ASP A 470 -12.23 -6.79 15.76
N VAL A 471 -13.19 -6.58 16.68
CA VAL A 471 -14.08 -5.43 16.62
C VAL A 471 -13.32 -4.16 17.02
N GLN A 472 -13.28 -3.18 16.13
CA GLN A 472 -12.61 -1.91 16.35
C GLN A 472 -13.32 -1.11 17.43
N LYS A 473 -12.53 -0.39 18.25
CA LYS A 473 -13.00 0.52 19.28
C LYS A 473 -12.39 1.90 19.01
N TYR A 474 -13.10 2.68 18.18
CA TYR A 474 -12.68 4.05 17.92
C TYR A 474 -12.64 4.86 19.22
N PRO A 475 -11.57 5.61 19.53
CA PRO A 475 -11.46 6.37 20.77
C PRO A 475 -12.46 7.53 20.80
N ASP A 476 -12.90 7.91 22.01
CA ASP A 476 -13.79 9.07 22.23
C ASP A 476 -12.99 10.38 22.16
N LEU A 477 -12.65 10.78 20.94
CA LEU A 477 -11.95 12.04 20.66
C LEU A 477 -12.94 13.20 20.72
N ARG A 478 -12.58 14.27 21.47
CA ARG A 478 -13.40 15.45 21.67
C ARG A 478 -12.65 16.71 21.28
N GLN A 479 -13.35 17.67 20.66
CA GLN A 479 -12.78 18.97 20.28
C GLN A 479 -12.22 19.74 21.52
N PHE A 480 -12.84 19.52 22.68
CA PHE A 480 -12.37 19.98 23.99
C PHE A 480 -13.01 19.12 25.07
N PRO A 481 -12.48 19.08 26.31
CA PRO A 481 -13.05 18.29 27.40
C PRO A 481 -14.55 18.58 27.61
N GLY A 482 -15.40 17.54 27.46
CA GLY A 482 -16.86 17.66 27.53
C GLY A 482 -17.55 18.25 26.29
N GLY A 483 -16.79 18.56 25.24
CA GLY A 483 -17.27 19.09 23.98
C GLY A 483 -17.84 18.03 23.04
N PRO A 484 -18.24 18.42 21.79
CA PRO A 484 -18.72 17.51 20.79
C PRO A 484 -17.61 16.53 20.35
N PRO A 485 -17.97 15.31 19.89
CA PRO A 485 -16.99 14.39 19.35
C PRO A 485 -16.36 14.95 18.07
N GLU A 486 -15.09 14.63 17.85
CA GLU A 486 -14.43 14.83 16.57
C GLU A 486 -14.97 13.81 15.56
N ARG A 487 -15.11 14.23 14.31
CA ARG A 487 -15.49 13.31 13.24
C ARG A 487 -14.30 12.46 12.86
N PRO A 488 -14.45 11.13 12.67
CA PRO A 488 -13.43 10.32 12.04
C PRO A 488 -13.03 10.90 10.66
N TYR A 489 -11.76 10.76 10.32
CA TYR A 489 -11.30 11.12 8.98
C TYR A 489 -11.96 10.23 7.91
N ASP A 490 -11.99 8.91 8.18
CA ASP A 490 -12.54 7.92 7.26
C ASP A 490 -13.32 6.83 8.03
N ALA A 491 -13.05 5.55 7.76
CA ALA A 491 -13.72 4.44 8.44
C ALA A 491 -13.27 4.32 9.90
N ALA A 492 -14.24 4.29 10.81
CA ALA A 492 -14.01 4.05 12.23
C ALA A 492 -14.10 2.56 12.62
N GLY A 493 -14.67 1.71 11.76
CA GLY A 493 -14.80 0.27 11.96
C GLY A 493 -14.91 -0.46 10.63
N TRP A 494 -14.23 -1.60 10.53
CA TRP A 494 -14.16 -2.40 9.30
C TRP A 494 -14.21 -3.90 9.57
N THR A 495 -14.48 -4.33 10.78
CA THR A 495 -14.47 -5.72 11.27
C THR A 495 -14.88 -6.73 10.19
N LEU A 496 -13.90 -7.36 9.54
CA LEU A 496 -14.12 -8.18 8.34
C LEU A 496 -15.09 -9.36 8.58
N PRO A 497 -15.04 -10.06 9.72
CA PRO A 497 -16.04 -11.09 10.03
C PRO A 497 -17.47 -10.57 9.98
N LEU A 498 -17.73 -9.38 10.52
CA LEU A 498 -19.08 -8.79 10.52
C LEU A 498 -19.51 -8.36 9.11
N GLN A 499 -18.61 -7.75 8.35
CA GLN A 499 -18.89 -7.32 6.96
C GLN A 499 -19.19 -8.51 6.04
N MET A 500 -18.52 -9.64 6.26
CA MET A 500 -18.66 -10.84 5.43
C MET A 500 -19.65 -11.87 6.00
N GLY A 501 -20.21 -11.63 7.21
CA GLY A 501 -21.11 -12.58 7.88
C GLY A 501 -20.45 -13.90 8.20
N VAL A 502 -19.19 -13.86 8.65
CA VAL A 502 -18.37 -15.04 9.00
C VAL A 502 -18.24 -15.13 10.51
N ASP A 503 -18.50 -16.30 11.05
CA ASP A 503 -18.29 -16.61 12.47
C ASP A 503 -16.79 -16.81 12.72
N VAL A 504 -16.19 -15.92 13.50
CA VAL A 504 -14.79 -15.97 13.94
C VAL A 504 -14.77 -15.90 15.46
N ILE A 505 -14.10 -16.86 16.09
CA ILE A 505 -14.08 -17.02 17.55
C ILE A 505 -12.69 -16.71 18.07
N ALA A 506 -12.54 -15.63 18.83
CA ALA A 506 -11.28 -15.25 19.47
C ALA A 506 -11.01 -16.15 20.70
N ILE A 507 -9.89 -16.86 20.70
CA ILE A 507 -9.50 -17.80 21.74
C ILE A 507 -8.82 -17.06 22.89
N LYS A 508 -9.34 -17.25 24.12
CA LYS A 508 -8.93 -16.52 25.32
C LYS A 508 -7.96 -17.27 26.21
N THR A 509 -7.79 -18.59 26.00
CA THR A 509 -6.82 -19.41 26.73
C THR A 509 -5.67 -19.84 25.80
N PRO A 510 -4.45 -20.02 26.33
CA PRO A 510 -3.33 -20.51 25.52
C PRO A 510 -3.67 -21.84 24.83
N LEU A 511 -3.26 -21.98 23.57
CA LEU A 511 -3.42 -23.24 22.86
C LEU A 511 -2.61 -24.36 23.55
N SER A 512 -3.26 -25.46 23.89
CA SER A 512 -2.60 -26.63 24.49
C SER A 512 -1.60 -27.29 23.54
N VAL A 513 -0.72 -28.13 24.05
CA VAL A 513 0.24 -28.88 23.23
C VAL A 513 -0.50 -29.79 22.25
N GLU A 514 -1.60 -30.41 22.68
CA GLU A 514 -2.46 -31.28 21.86
C GLU A 514 -3.15 -30.49 20.75
N ALA A 515 -3.68 -29.29 21.07
CA ALA A 515 -4.29 -28.41 20.08
C ALA A 515 -3.27 -28.00 19.00
N ARG A 516 -2.04 -27.66 19.41
CA ARG A 516 -0.96 -27.31 18.48
C ARG A 516 -0.53 -28.51 17.61
N ALA A 517 -0.42 -29.68 18.19
CA ALA A 517 -0.08 -30.93 17.46
C ALA A 517 -1.16 -31.32 16.44
N GLY A 518 -2.43 -30.97 16.73
CA GLY A 518 -3.56 -31.18 15.82
C GLY A 518 -3.66 -30.16 14.67
N MET A 519 -2.83 -29.14 14.64
CA MET A 519 -2.85 -28.10 13.61
C MET A 519 -1.88 -28.42 12.47
N LYS A 520 -2.36 -28.31 11.23
CA LYS A 520 -1.56 -28.37 10.02
C LYS A 520 -1.54 -27.00 9.37
N LEU A 521 -0.35 -26.42 9.18
CA LEU A 521 -0.18 -25.19 8.42
C LEU A 521 -0.66 -25.40 6.97
N LEU A 522 -1.44 -24.47 6.46
CA LEU A 522 -1.88 -24.44 5.07
C LEU A 522 -0.87 -23.64 4.23
N GLY A 523 -0.36 -24.30 3.18
CA GLY A 523 0.73 -23.76 2.36
C GLY A 523 2.13 -23.90 2.99
N PRO A 524 3.16 -23.58 2.23
CA PRO A 524 4.54 -23.62 2.70
C PRO A 524 4.88 -22.39 3.56
N MET A 525 5.91 -22.51 4.38
CA MET A 525 6.58 -21.32 4.93
C MET A 525 7.27 -20.53 3.80
N PRO A 526 7.38 -19.20 3.92
CA PRO A 526 8.13 -18.41 2.94
C PRO A 526 9.55 -18.96 2.74
N ASP A 527 9.90 -19.25 1.48
CA ASP A 527 11.26 -19.69 1.12
C ASP A 527 12.02 -18.53 0.46
N PRO A 528 13.03 -17.96 1.13
CA PRO A 528 13.81 -16.86 0.61
C PRO A 528 14.60 -17.18 -0.67
N LYS A 529 14.73 -18.46 -1.04
CA LYS A 529 15.44 -18.89 -2.27
C LYS A 529 14.54 -18.91 -3.50
N VAL A 530 13.22 -18.88 -3.34
CA VAL A 530 12.28 -18.80 -4.46
C VAL A 530 12.46 -17.45 -5.16
N LYS A 531 12.71 -17.47 -6.47
CA LYS A 531 12.87 -16.22 -7.24
C LYS A 531 11.54 -15.45 -7.31
N PRO A 532 11.58 -14.10 -7.23
CA PRO A 532 10.39 -13.30 -7.37
C PRO A 532 9.81 -13.45 -8.78
N THR A 533 8.49 -13.53 -8.86
CA THR A 533 7.73 -13.63 -10.10
C THR A 533 6.67 -12.54 -10.15
N PRO A 534 6.26 -12.09 -11.36
CA PRO A 534 5.09 -11.21 -11.49
C PRO A 534 3.82 -11.90 -10.99
N TYR A 535 2.90 -11.12 -10.42
CA TYR A 535 1.57 -11.61 -10.12
C TYR A 535 0.84 -11.96 -11.42
N THR A 536 0.32 -13.17 -11.51
CA THR A 536 -0.48 -13.62 -12.64
C THR A 536 -1.92 -13.74 -12.19
N ALA A 537 -2.77 -12.84 -12.67
CA ALA A 537 -4.20 -12.93 -12.45
C ALA A 537 -4.75 -14.23 -13.04
N SER A 538 -5.65 -14.90 -12.31
CA SER A 538 -6.41 -16.02 -12.86
C SER A 538 -7.44 -15.53 -13.88
N SER A 539 -8.02 -16.45 -14.63
CA SER A 539 -9.16 -16.12 -15.54
C SER A 539 -10.36 -15.50 -14.80
N ALA A 540 -10.48 -15.81 -13.50
CA ALA A 540 -11.51 -15.24 -12.64
C ALA A 540 -11.26 -13.77 -12.26
N ASP A 541 -9.99 -13.34 -12.18
CA ASP A 541 -9.66 -11.93 -11.96
C ASP A 541 -9.96 -11.06 -13.21
N ALA A 542 -9.92 -11.67 -14.40
CA ALA A 542 -10.27 -10.97 -15.63
C ALA A 542 -11.79 -10.72 -15.78
N ALA A 543 -12.61 -11.46 -15.02
CA ALA A 543 -14.07 -11.32 -15.01
C ALA A 543 -14.59 -11.32 -13.57
N PRO A 544 -14.30 -10.28 -12.77
CA PRO A 544 -14.52 -10.27 -11.33
C PRO A 544 -15.98 -10.46 -10.90
N PHE A 545 -16.94 -10.04 -11.73
CA PHE A 545 -18.38 -10.22 -11.46
C PHE A 545 -18.87 -11.64 -11.75
N ASP A 546 -18.15 -12.39 -12.61
CA ASP A 546 -18.43 -13.78 -12.95
C ASP A 546 -17.45 -14.74 -12.25
N SER A 547 -16.55 -14.23 -11.43
CA SER A 547 -15.49 -15.02 -10.82
C SER A 547 -16.03 -16.07 -9.84
N VAL A 548 -15.36 -17.19 -9.79
CA VAL A 548 -15.55 -18.18 -8.72
C VAL A 548 -15.06 -17.53 -7.41
N PRO A 549 -15.84 -17.54 -6.33
CA PRO A 549 -15.35 -17.08 -5.03
C PRO A 549 -13.99 -17.69 -4.69
N GLY A 550 -13.03 -16.85 -4.29
CA GLY A 550 -11.66 -17.24 -3.97
C GLY A 550 -10.73 -17.50 -5.16
N ALA A 551 -11.23 -17.42 -6.39
CA ALA A 551 -10.35 -17.45 -7.56
C ALA A 551 -9.50 -16.17 -7.61
N GLY A 552 -8.24 -16.29 -8.06
CA GLY A 552 -7.28 -15.19 -8.08
C GLY A 552 -6.37 -15.14 -6.86
N PHE A 553 -6.76 -15.73 -5.74
CA PHE A 553 -5.89 -15.96 -4.60
C PHE A 553 -5.13 -17.30 -4.69
N ASP A 554 -5.47 -18.15 -5.63
CA ASP A 554 -4.85 -19.46 -5.88
C ASP A 554 -3.42 -19.38 -6.45
N THR A 555 -2.98 -18.22 -6.83
CA THR A 555 -1.57 -17.95 -7.20
C THR A 555 -0.63 -17.94 -6.00
N GLU A 556 -1.16 -17.77 -4.78
CA GLU A 556 -0.40 -17.88 -3.53
C GLU A 556 -0.70 -19.20 -2.84
N ALA A 557 0.33 -20.00 -2.59
CA ALA A 557 0.18 -21.39 -2.13
C ALA A 557 -0.60 -21.51 -0.81
N GLY A 558 -0.40 -20.58 0.13
CA GLY A 558 -1.13 -20.54 1.40
C GLY A 558 -2.62 -20.29 1.20
N ALA A 559 -2.96 -19.35 0.34
CA ALA A 559 -4.34 -19.02 0.01
C ALA A 559 -5.00 -20.14 -0.83
N ALA A 560 -4.28 -20.74 -1.77
CA ALA A 560 -4.75 -21.86 -2.59
C ALA A 560 -5.13 -23.10 -1.76
N ALA A 561 -4.41 -23.33 -0.65
CA ALA A 561 -4.67 -24.45 0.25
C ALA A 561 -5.96 -24.29 1.09
N ILE A 562 -6.55 -23.09 1.13
CA ILE A 562 -7.81 -22.82 1.81
C ILE A 562 -8.95 -23.10 0.84
N VAL A 563 -9.64 -24.23 1.04
CA VAL A 563 -10.74 -24.66 0.18
C VAL A 563 -12.03 -24.82 0.97
N PRO A 564 -13.20 -24.52 0.37
CA PRO A 564 -14.47 -24.73 1.06
C PRO A 564 -14.73 -26.22 1.26
N PRO A 565 -15.54 -26.59 2.28
CA PRO A 565 -16.03 -27.95 2.37
C PRO A 565 -16.82 -28.31 1.10
N PRO A 566 -16.79 -29.60 0.68
CA PRO A 566 -17.50 -30.02 -0.52
C PRO A 566 -19.01 -29.82 -0.37
N GLY A 567 -19.63 -29.32 -1.44
CA GLY A 567 -21.07 -29.22 -1.54
C GLY A 567 -21.73 -30.60 -1.54
N ARG A 568 -22.97 -30.68 -1.06
CA ARG A 568 -23.75 -31.93 -1.06
C ARG A 568 -25.24 -31.66 -1.16
N VAL A 569 -25.94 -32.52 -1.86
CA VAL A 569 -27.40 -32.59 -1.83
C VAL A 569 -27.85 -33.42 -0.63
N THR A 570 -28.78 -32.91 0.15
CA THR A 570 -29.42 -33.62 1.25
C THR A 570 -30.89 -33.92 0.93
N GLY A 571 -31.28 -35.18 1.01
CA GLY A 571 -32.61 -35.61 0.63
C GLY A 571 -32.77 -35.85 -0.89
N THR A 572 -33.95 -36.26 -1.30
CA THR A 572 -34.35 -36.49 -2.70
C THR A 572 -35.66 -35.75 -2.98
N GLY A 573 -35.85 -35.28 -4.19
CA GLY A 573 -37.07 -34.60 -4.58
C GLY A 573 -36.98 -33.90 -5.96
N PRO A 574 -38.13 -33.47 -6.48
CA PRO A 574 -38.19 -32.84 -7.81
C PRO A 574 -37.66 -31.39 -7.82
N ILE A 575 -37.37 -30.82 -6.66
CA ILE A 575 -36.91 -29.44 -6.52
C ILE A 575 -35.65 -29.42 -5.66
N LEU A 576 -34.55 -28.90 -6.21
CA LEU A 576 -33.34 -28.59 -5.48
C LEU A 576 -33.50 -27.22 -4.81
N TRP A 577 -33.50 -27.18 -3.49
CA TRP A 577 -33.58 -25.93 -2.73
C TRP A 577 -32.16 -25.44 -2.41
N VAL A 578 -31.85 -24.19 -2.77
CA VAL A 578 -30.58 -23.52 -2.43
C VAL A 578 -30.86 -22.32 -1.53
N ASP A 579 -29.98 -22.11 -0.55
CA ASP A 579 -30.15 -21.05 0.46
C ASP A 579 -29.73 -19.70 -0.11
N ALA A 580 -30.62 -18.72 -0.10
CA ALA A 580 -30.35 -17.36 -0.57
C ALA A 580 -29.23 -16.63 0.23
N ALA A 581 -28.89 -17.15 1.43
CA ALA A 581 -27.80 -16.60 2.24
C ALA A 581 -26.41 -16.98 1.75
N GLN A 582 -26.30 -17.97 0.84
CA GLN A 582 -25.03 -18.45 0.31
C GLN A 582 -24.75 -17.83 -1.07
N ASN A 583 -23.56 -17.24 -1.25
CA ASN A 583 -23.17 -16.64 -2.52
C ASN A 583 -23.20 -17.63 -3.69
N ASN A 584 -22.80 -18.87 -3.46
CA ASN A 584 -22.83 -19.91 -4.50
C ASN A 584 -24.25 -20.29 -4.98
N SER A 585 -25.29 -19.97 -4.20
CA SER A 585 -26.67 -20.22 -4.63
C SER A 585 -27.01 -19.45 -5.93
N TYR A 586 -26.50 -18.23 -6.08
CA TYR A 586 -26.74 -17.44 -7.31
C TYR A 586 -26.02 -18.02 -8.52
N ARG A 587 -24.85 -18.65 -8.32
CA ARG A 587 -24.15 -19.39 -9.37
C ARG A 587 -24.92 -20.64 -9.76
N ALA A 588 -25.41 -21.39 -8.76
CA ALA A 588 -26.25 -22.56 -8.98
C ALA A 588 -27.52 -22.18 -9.77
N ILE A 589 -28.19 -21.06 -9.42
CA ILE A 589 -29.35 -20.54 -10.16
C ILE A 589 -28.99 -20.24 -11.63
N ASN A 590 -27.91 -19.51 -11.86
CA ASN A 590 -27.48 -19.16 -13.22
C ASN A 590 -27.13 -20.41 -14.05
N ARG A 591 -26.48 -21.41 -13.46
CA ARG A 591 -26.24 -22.69 -14.11
C ARG A 591 -27.52 -23.48 -14.37
N ALA A 592 -28.40 -23.53 -13.37
CA ALA A 592 -29.70 -24.21 -13.50
C ALA A 592 -30.54 -23.62 -14.65
N TRP A 593 -30.58 -22.29 -14.80
CA TRP A 593 -31.24 -21.64 -15.94
C TRP A 593 -30.64 -22.06 -17.28
N LYS A 594 -29.33 -22.17 -17.38
CA LYS A 594 -28.66 -22.68 -18.60
C LYS A 594 -29.02 -24.16 -18.90
N MET A 595 -29.37 -24.91 -17.85
CA MET A 595 -29.84 -26.31 -17.96
C MET A 595 -31.37 -26.41 -18.22
N GLY A 596 -32.08 -25.27 -18.32
CA GLY A 596 -33.52 -25.22 -18.55
C GLY A 596 -34.39 -25.33 -17.30
N ALA A 597 -33.81 -25.08 -16.12
CA ALA A 597 -34.57 -25.12 -14.87
C ALA A 597 -35.54 -23.93 -14.73
N SER A 598 -36.66 -24.20 -14.07
CA SER A 598 -37.55 -23.15 -13.55
C SER A 598 -37.13 -22.79 -12.13
N VAL A 599 -37.10 -21.47 -11.85
CA VAL A 599 -36.67 -20.95 -10.54
C VAL A 599 -37.86 -20.34 -9.81
N SER A 600 -38.04 -20.73 -8.57
CA SER A 600 -39.04 -20.17 -7.64
C SER A 600 -38.37 -19.68 -6.37
N TYR A 601 -39.03 -18.84 -5.60
CA TYR A 601 -38.53 -18.36 -4.31
C TYR A 601 -39.58 -18.56 -3.22
N ALA A 602 -39.20 -19.23 -2.15
CA ALA A 602 -40.06 -19.42 -0.98
C ALA A 602 -39.21 -19.59 0.30
N ASN A 603 -39.66 -18.96 1.37
CA ASN A 603 -39.08 -19.12 2.72
C ASN A 603 -37.54 -18.90 2.78
N GLY A 604 -37.04 -17.86 2.09
CA GLY A 604 -35.60 -17.54 2.08
C GLY A 604 -34.74 -18.48 1.20
N ARG A 605 -35.34 -19.33 0.38
CA ARG A 605 -34.66 -20.28 -0.50
C ARG A 605 -35.13 -20.18 -1.93
N TYR A 606 -34.25 -20.49 -2.86
CA TYR A 606 -34.60 -20.67 -4.27
C TYR A 606 -34.84 -22.14 -4.58
N GLY A 607 -35.98 -22.46 -5.18
CA GLY A 607 -36.32 -23.79 -5.67
C GLY A 607 -35.98 -23.91 -7.15
N LEU A 608 -35.11 -24.86 -7.49
CA LEU A 608 -34.70 -25.18 -8.86
C LEU A 608 -35.41 -26.45 -9.27
N SER A 609 -36.40 -26.35 -10.16
CA SER A 609 -37.23 -27.49 -10.64
C SER A 609 -36.89 -27.83 -12.09
N THR A 610 -37.46 -28.95 -12.58
CA THR A 610 -37.20 -29.50 -13.91
C THR A 610 -35.79 -30.02 -14.16
N LEU A 611 -35.01 -30.24 -13.10
CA LEU A 611 -33.67 -30.80 -13.12
C LEU A 611 -33.70 -32.31 -12.82
N SER A 612 -32.93 -33.10 -13.55
CA SER A 612 -32.67 -34.49 -13.22
C SER A 612 -31.80 -34.58 -11.95
N GLU A 613 -31.80 -35.74 -11.29
CA GLU A 613 -30.94 -36.00 -10.12
C GLU A 613 -29.44 -35.75 -10.44
N ALA A 614 -29.00 -36.20 -11.62
CA ALA A 614 -27.63 -35.95 -12.08
C ALA A 614 -27.31 -34.45 -12.20
N GLN A 615 -28.22 -33.64 -12.72
CA GLN A 615 -28.07 -32.20 -12.81
C GLN A 615 -28.09 -31.53 -11.44
N GLN A 616 -28.93 -32.00 -10.50
CA GLN A 616 -28.93 -31.50 -9.12
C GLN A 616 -27.61 -31.78 -8.42
N ASN A 617 -27.03 -32.96 -8.58
CA ASN A 617 -25.72 -33.33 -8.02
C ASN A 617 -24.58 -32.52 -8.68
N GLU A 618 -24.65 -32.27 -9.99
CA GLU A 618 -23.69 -31.42 -10.69
C GLU A 618 -23.72 -29.96 -10.18
N LEU A 619 -24.89 -29.44 -9.82
CA LEU A 619 -25.02 -28.09 -9.25
C LEU A 619 -24.47 -27.99 -7.82
N ALA A 620 -24.46 -29.10 -7.07
CA ALA A 620 -23.97 -29.13 -5.70
C ALA A 620 -22.44 -29.34 -5.60
N SER A 621 -21.84 -29.90 -6.63
CA SER A 621 -20.39 -30.11 -6.72
C SER A 621 -19.64 -28.85 -7.16
#